data_4335bd2b5dc5c2b4fccfcf80379caded
#
_entry.id   4335bd2b5dc5c2b4fccfcf80379caded
#
_cell.length_a   1.000
_cell.length_b   1.000
_cell.length_c   1.000
_cell.angle_alpha   90.00
_cell.angle_beta   90.00
_cell.angle_gamma   90.00
#
_symmetry.space_group_name_H-M   'P 1'
#
loop_
_entity.id
_entity.type
_entity.pdbx_description
1 polymer ?
#
loop_
_entity_poly.entity_id
_entity_poly.type
_entity_poly.pdbx_seq_one_letter_code
_entity_poly.pdbx_strand_id
1 'polypeptide(L)'
;EEAGCRLRVGQNEIVLASGGQLRGISPVRTAPYPGFPTDMQAQMLALAARARGTSVLAENVFENRFNHVPDLCRMGADIQISGRTAVIRGVKALDGARVCARDLRGGAALCLAALAAQGESLVEGVELIDRGHDKLEDTLLALGGSIRRITEEQ
;
A
#
# COMPACT_ATOMS: atom_id res chain seq x y z
N GLU A 1 -10.72 12.38 2.04
CA GLU A 1 -11.13 13.52 1.22
C GLU A 1 -9.92 14.28 0.68
N GLU A 2 -8.85 14.50 1.46
CA GLU A 2 -7.64 15.21 1.02
C GLU A 2 -7.04 14.64 -0.27
N ALA A 3 -7.07 13.31 -0.44
CA ALA A 3 -6.62 12.65 -1.66
C ALA A 3 -7.52 12.89 -2.89
N GLY A 4 -8.59 13.67 -2.76
CA GLY A 4 -9.53 13.99 -3.85
C GLY A 4 -10.69 13.01 -3.97
N CYS A 5 -10.91 12.14 -2.99
CA CYS A 5 -12.09 11.28 -2.91
C CYS A 5 -13.27 12.02 -2.28
N ARG A 6 -14.48 11.63 -2.67
CA ARG A 6 -15.71 12.03 -1.99
C ARG A 6 -16.10 10.95 -0.99
N LEU A 7 -16.36 11.36 0.23
CA LEU A 7 -16.76 10.47 1.31
C LEU A 7 -18.16 10.83 1.79
N ARG A 8 -19.02 9.83 1.90
CA ARG A 8 -20.33 9.94 2.56
C ARG A 8 -20.41 8.90 3.65
N VAL A 9 -20.59 9.36 4.88
CA VAL A 9 -20.76 8.50 6.06
C VAL A 9 -22.26 8.43 6.37
N GLY A 10 -22.82 7.23 6.29
CA GLY A 10 -24.17 6.91 6.74
C GLY A 10 -24.18 6.26 8.11
N GLN A 11 -25.35 5.83 8.56
CA GLN A 11 -25.50 5.22 9.89
C GLN A 11 -24.77 3.86 9.99
N ASN A 12 -24.84 3.02 8.95
CA ASN A 12 -24.24 1.69 8.89
C ASN A 12 -23.40 1.47 7.61
N GLU A 13 -23.09 2.53 6.90
CA GLU A 13 -22.34 2.45 5.65
C GLU A 13 -21.37 3.62 5.50
N ILE A 14 -20.29 3.37 4.77
CA ILE A 14 -19.38 4.42 4.28
C ILE A 14 -19.30 4.28 2.76
N VAL A 15 -19.63 5.34 2.04
CA VAL A 15 -19.51 5.39 0.58
C VAL A 15 -18.30 6.24 0.23
N LEU A 16 -17.32 5.62 -0.42
CA LEU A 16 -16.14 6.28 -0.96
C LEU A 16 -16.23 6.31 -2.48
N ALA A 17 -16.15 7.49 -3.07
CA ALA A 17 -16.09 7.66 -4.52
C ALA A 17 -14.80 8.37 -4.92
N SER A 18 -13.99 7.73 -5.75
CA SER A 18 -12.79 8.29 -6.35
C SER A 18 -13.10 8.79 -7.76
N GLY A 19 -12.57 9.96 -8.12
CA GLY A 19 -12.60 10.50 -9.47
C GLY A 19 -11.58 9.89 -10.43
N GLY A 20 -10.95 8.78 -10.03
CA GLY A 20 -9.97 8.03 -10.83
C GLY A 20 -8.53 8.36 -10.45
N GLN A 21 -8.11 9.61 -10.41
CA GLN A 21 -6.75 9.97 -10.04
C GLN A 21 -6.69 10.66 -8.68
N LEU A 22 -5.99 10.02 -7.75
CA LEU A 22 -5.74 10.57 -6.42
C LEU A 22 -4.70 11.69 -6.47
N ARG A 23 -4.79 12.60 -5.50
CA ARG A 23 -3.79 13.66 -5.26
C ARG A 23 -2.89 13.25 -4.11
N GLY A 24 -1.64 13.72 -4.16
CA GLY A 24 -0.71 13.57 -3.06
C GLY A 24 -1.26 14.21 -1.78
N ILE A 25 -0.99 13.55 -0.66
CA ILE A 25 -1.39 13.98 0.68
C ILE A 25 -0.16 14.25 1.52
N SER A 26 -0.19 15.32 2.31
CA SER A 26 0.97 15.70 3.12
C SER A 26 0.60 16.68 4.22
N PRO A 27 1.15 16.49 5.43
CA PRO A 27 1.85 15.30 5.92
C PRO A 27 0.90 14.29 6.56
N VAL A 28 1.10 12.99 6.29
CA VAL A 28 0.49 11.91 7.08
C VAL A 28 1.46 11.52 8.18
N ARG A 29 1.01 11.51 9.43
CA ARG A 29 1.84 11.16 10.60
C ARG A 29 1.19 10.04 11.36
N THR A 30 1.90 8.93 11.54
CA THR A 30 1.40 7.86 12.40
C THR A 30 1.40 8.31 13.87
N ALA A 31 0.33 7.96 14.56
CA ALA A 31 0.17 8.29 15.98
C ALA A 31 -0.82 7.29 16.62
N PRO A 32 -0.80 7.15 17.97
CA PRO A 32 -1.85 6.45 18.69
C PRO A 32 -3.24 7.06 18.39
N TYR A 33 -4.27 6.24 18.60
CA TYR A 33 -5.66 6.70 18.47
C TYR A 33 -5.89 8.05 19.20
N PRO A 34 -6.57 9.02 18.58
CA PRO A 34 -7.28 9.00 17.30
C PRO A 34 -6.44 9.40 16.07
N GLY A 35 -5.12 9.33 16.15
CA GLY A 35 -4.23 9.63 15.03
C GLY A 35 -4.24 8.55 13.94
N PHE A 36 -3.46 8.77 12.88
CA PHE A 36 -3.35 7.82 11.77
C PHE A 36 -2.64 6.53 12.23
N PRO A 37 -3.27 5.36 12.09
CA PRO A 37 -2.71 4.12 12.64
C PRO A 37 -1.48 3.67 11.84
N THR A 38 -0.42 3.30 12.57
CA THR A 38 0.82 2.78 11.96
C THR A 38 0.58 1.50 11.15
N ASP A 39 -0.46 0.72 11.45
CA ASP A 39 -0.84 -0.48 10.68
C ASP A 39 -1.37 -0.19 9.28
N MET A 40 -1.74 1.04 9.00
CA MET A 40 -2.16 1.52 7.66
C MET A 40 -1.05 2.27 6.92
N GLN A 41 0.12 2.42 7.53
CA GLN A 41 1.24 3.17 6.97
C GLN A 41 1.71 2.63 5.62
N ALA A 42 1.96 1.32 5.53
CA ALA A 42 2.48 0.69 4.32
C ALA A 42 1.48 0.78 3.15
N GLN A 43 0.20 0.53 3.41
CA GLN A 43 -0.87 0.63 2.42
C GLN A 43 -1.06 2.07 1.93
N MET A 44 -0.98 3.04 2.85
CA MET A 44 -1.05 4.46 2.51
C MET A 44 0.13 4.87 1.62
N LEU A 45 1.32 4.32 1.88
CA LEU A 45 2.52 4.59 1.10
C LEU A 45 2.39 4.01 -0.32
N ALA A 46 1.88 2.77 -0.47
CA ALA A 46 1.58 2.16 -1.76
C ALA A 46 0.54 2.99 -2.55
N LEU A 47 -0.50 3.49 -1.89
CA LEU A 47 -1.49 4.38 -2.47
C LEU A 47 -0.85 5.70 -2.94
N ALA A 48 -0.02 6.32 -2.10
CA ALA A 48 0.66 7.58 -2.38
C ALA A 48 1.63 7.47 -3.57
N ALA A 49 2.23 6.29 -3.80
CA ALA A 49 3.09 6.04 -4.96
C ALA A 49 2.36 6.23 -6.30
N ARG A 50 1.02 6.12 -6.33
CA ARG A 50 0.16 6.33 -7.50
C ARG A 50 -0.59 7.66 -7.48
N ALA A 51 -0.53 8.42 -6.40
CA ALA A 51 -1.21 9.70 -6.27
C ALA A 51 -0.43 10.82 -6.99
N ARG A 52 -1.13 11.68 -7.73
CA ARG A 52 -0.49 12.80 -8.45
C ARG A 52 0.08 13.83 -7.48
N GLY A 53 1.35 14.15 -7.64
CA GLY A 53 2.06 15.11 -6.81
C GLY A 53 2.94 14.43 -5.77
N THR A 54 3.29 15.13 -4.73
CA THR A 54 4.17 14.65 -3.66
C THR A 54 3.37 14.40 -2.39
N SER A 55 3.63 13.26 -1.76
CA SER A 55 3.13 12.93 -0.42
C SER A 55 4.29 12.85 0.56
N VAL A 56 4.04 13.18 1.82
CA VAL A 56 5.00 13.00 2.90
C VAL A 56 4.36 12.17 4.00
N LEU A 57 5.03 11.10 4.39
CA LEU A 57 4.57 10.20 5.44
C LEU A 57 5.64 10.06 6.52
N ALA A 58 5.28 10.36 7.76
CA ALA A 58 6.16 10.23 8.92
C ALA A 58 5.69 9.08 9.82
N GLU A 59 6.58 8.11 10.08
CA GLU A 59 6.34 7.00 10.99
C GLU A 59 6.86 7.36 12.37
N ASN A 60 5.97 7.65 13.30
CA ASN A 60 6.33 8.10 14.64
C ASN A 60 6.18 7.03 15.74
N VAL A 61 5.57 5.88 15.39
CA VAL A 61 5.31 4.80 16.35
C VAL A 61 6.45 3.79 16.37
N PHE A 62 6.88 3.33 15.19
CA PHE A 62 7.94 2.32 15.06
C PHE A 62 9.18 2.88 14.35
N GLU A 63 10.35 2.30 14.64
CA GLU A 63 11.63 2.80 14.11
C GLU A 63 11.95 2.31 12.70
N ASN A 64 11.64 1.06 12.38
CA ASN A 64 12.03 0.40 11.12
C ASN A 64 10.80 -0.15 10.38
N ARG A 65 9.94 0.74 9.88
CA ARG A 65 8.69 0.30 9.24
C ARG A 65 8.61 0.57 7.73
N PHE A 66 9.77 0.81 7.10
CA PHE A 66 9.87 1.05 5.66
C PHE A 66 10.53 -0.12 4.89
N ASN A 67 10.53 -1.33 5.45
CA ASN A 67 11.20 -2.50 4.87
C ASN A 67 10.63 -2.92 3.50
N HIS A 68 9.40 -2.55 3.18
CA HIS A 68 8.72 -2.79 1.91
C HIS A 68 9.07 -1.76 0.82
N VAL A 69 9.68 -0.64 1.19
CA VAL A 69 9.98 0.47 0.24
C VAL A 69 10.93 0.05 -0.88
N PRO A 70 12.03 -0.69 -0.63
CA PRO A 70 12.89 -1.15 -1.71
C PRO A 70 12.15 -1.99 -2.76
N ASP A 71 11.17 -2.78 -2.34
CA ASP A 71 10.34 -3.59 -3.24
C ASP A 71 9.34 -2.71 -4.02
N LEU A 72 8.74 -1.68 -3.42
CA LEU A 72 7.96 -0.69 -4.16
C LEU A 72 8.81 0.09 -5.17
N CYS A 73 10.03 0.46 -4.81
CA CYS A 73 10.97 1.11 -5.75
C CYS A 73 11.33 0.19 -6.92
N ARG A 74 11.44 -1.13 -6.68
CA ARG A 74 11.63 -2.13 -7.76
C ARG A 74 10.45 -2.17 -8.73
N MET A 75 9.24 -1.87 -8.25
CA MET A 75 8.04 -1.69 -9.06
C MET A 75 7.95 -0.31 -9.73
N GLY A 76 9.00 0.53 -9.63
CA GLY A 76 9.06 1.85 -10.25
C GLY A 76 8.52 3.00 -9.40
N ALA A 77 8.26 2.79 -8.11
CA ALA A 77 7.87 3.89 -7.22
C ALA A 77 9.04 4.84 -6.94
N ASP A 78 8.78 6.15 -6.92
CA ASP A 78 9.75 7.19 -6.53
C ASP A 78 9.55 7.56 -5.05
N ILE A 79 10.32 6.89 -4.20
CA ILE A 79 10.23 7.03 -2.74
C ILE A 79 11.62 7.27 -2.16
N GLN A 80 11.76 8.33 -1.38
CA GLN A 80 12.97 8.65 -0.65
C GLN A 80 12.72 8.57 0.85
N ILE A 81 13.55 7.83 1.56
CA ILE A 81 13.50 7.69 3.02
C ILE A 81 14.58 8.54 3.66
N SER A 82 14.18 9.34 4.65
CA SER A 82 15.09 10.09 5.52
C SER A 82 14.67 9.87 6.97
N GLY A 83 15.41 9.04 7.68
CA GLY A 83 15.06 8.64 9.05
C GLY A 83 13.67 7.99 9.11
N ARG A 84 12.75 8.63 9.82
CA ARG A 84 11.36 8.18 9.99
C ARG A 84 10.38 8.79 8.99
N THR A 85 10.88 9.42 7.94
CA THR A 85 10.04 10.12 6.96
C THR A 85 10.27 9.56 5.57
N ALA A 86 9.17 9.27 4.87
CA ALA A 86 9.12 8.95 3.46
C ALA A 86 8.61 10.15 2.67
N VAL A 87 9.32 10.52 1.62
CA VAL A 87 8.87 11.46 0.59
C VAL A 87 8.55 10.64 -0.65
N ILE A 88 7.29 10.67 -1.07
CA ILE A 88 6.77 9.86 -2.16
C ILE A 88 6.36 10.79 -3.29
N ARG A 89 6.99 10.66 -4.46
CA ARG A 89 6.54 11.32 -5.69
C ARG A 89 5.71 10.34 -6.49
N GLY A 90 4.44 10.67 -6.67
CA GLY A 90 3.52 9.79 -7.37
C GLY A 90 3.92 9.57 -8.83
N VAL A 91 3.96 8.31 -9.24
CA VAL A 91 4.30 7.89 -10.60
C VAL A 91 3.06 7.59 -11.44
N LYS A 92 3.19 7.70 -12.76
CA LYS A 92 2.08 7.45 -13.68
C LYS A 92 1.63 5.98 -13.70
N ALA A 93 2.55 5.06 -13.53
CA ALA A 93 2.30 3.63 -13.42
C ALA A 93 3.33 2.98 -12.50
N LEU A 94 2.97 1.87 -11.88
CA LEU A 94 3.90 0.89 -11.33
C LEU A 94 4.03 -0.25 -12.34
N ASP A 95 5.18 -0.88 -12.36
CA ASP A 95 5.46 -2.03 -13.24
C ASP A 95 5.41 -3.32 -12.44
N GLY A 96 4.98 -4.40 -13.10
CA GLY A 96 5.01 -5.74 -12.55
C GLY A 96 6.43 -6.16 -12.20
N ALA A 97 6.61 -6.75 -11.02
CA ALA A 97 7.92 -7.16 -10.53
C ALA A 97 7.84 -8.35 -9.59
N ARG A 98 8.99 -9.02 -9.40
CA ARG A 98 9.19 -9.99 -8.32
C ARG A 98 9.58 -9.22 -7.05
N VAL A 99 8.75 -9.31 -6.02
CA VAL A 99 8.90 -8.59 -4.74
C VAL A 99 8.72 -9.56 -3.57
N CYS A 100 9.27 -9.22 -2.41
CA CYS A 100 9.26 -10.11 -1.26
C CYS A 100 8.64 -9.42 -0.03
N ALA A 101 7.59 -10.02 0.52
CA ALA A 101 7.04 -9.62 1.82
C ALA A 101 8.06 -9.91 2.93
N ARG A 102 8.38 -8.90 3.73
CA ARG A 102 9.29 -9.00 4.87
C ARG A 102 8.59 -8.87 6.20
N ASP A 103 7.35 -8.45 6.17
CA ASP A 103 6.43 -8.34 7.30
C ASP A 103 4.98 -8.35 6.80
N LEU A 104 4.07 -8.51 7.73
CA LEU A 104 2.62 -8.60 7.47
C LEU A 104 2.07 -7.38 6.71
N ARG A 105 2.35 -6.17 7.18
CA ARG A 105 1.73 -4.94 6.65
C ARG A 105 2.38 -4.49 5.36
N GLY A 106 3.71 -4.61 5.28
CA GLY A 106 4.46 -4.37 4.05
C GLY A 106 4.07 -5.34 2.95
N GLY A 107 3.93 -6.63 3.27
CA GLY A 107 3.48 -7.66 2.32
C GLY A 107 2.09 -7.37 1.76
N ALA A 108 1.12 -7.03 2.61
CA ALA A 108 -0.21 -6.63 2.15
C ALA A 108 -0.17 -5.39 1.24
N ALA A 109 0.67 -4.40 1.57
CA ALA A 109 0.86 -3.21 0.73
C ALA A 109 1.46 -3.55 -0.64
N LEU A 110 2.41 -4.51 -0.70
CA LEU A 110 2.97 -5.00 -1.97
C LEU A 110 1.92 -5.70 -2.83
N CYS A 111 1.00 -6.48 -2.24
CA CYS A 111 -0.13 -7.06 -2.97
C CYS A 111 -1.03 -5.97 -3.58
N LEU A 112 -1.34 -4.91 -2.83
CA LEU A 112 -2.14 -3.78 -3.34
C LEU A 112 -1.41 -3.03 -4.46
N ALA A 113 -0.10 -2.81 -4.32
CA ALA A 113 0.72 -2.19 -5.37
C ALA A 113 0.78 -3.06 -6.62
N ALA A 114 0.92 -4.39 -6.47
CA ALA A 114 0.92 -5.37 -7.55
C ALA A 114 -0.39 -5.38 -8.35
N LEU A 115 -1.54 -5.30 -7.67
CA LEU A 115 -2.85 -5.19 -8.34
C LEU A 115 -3.01 -3.89 -9.15
N ALA A 116 -2.30 -2.82 -8.77
CA ALA A 116 -2.32 -1.54 -9.47
C ALA A 116 -1.21 -1.38 -10.50
N ALA A 117 -0.30 -2.35 -10.61
CA ALA A 117 0.84 -2.33 -11.52
C ALA A 117 0.44 -2.78 -12.93
N GLN A 118 1.26 -2.38 -13.92
CA GLN A 118 1.17 -2.89 -15.29
C GLN A 118 1.97 -4.19 -15.42
N GLY A 119 1.37 -5.20 -16.02
CA GLY A 119 1.99 -6.52 -16.15
C GLY A 119 1.77 -7.41 -14.93
N GLU A 120 2.52 -8.49 -14.85
CA GLU A 120 2.41 -9.47 -13.76
C GLU A 120 3.43 -9.17 -12.66
N SER A 121 3.01 -9.40 -11.42
CA SER A 121 3.89 -9.36 -10.25
C SER A 121 3.88 -10.70 -9.53
N LEU A 122 5.01 -11.05 -8.94
CA LEU A 122 5.14 -12.19 -8.03
C LEU A 122 5.47 -11.66 -6.63
N VAL A 123 4.60 -11.93 -5.67
CA VAL A 123 4.82 -11.58 -4.26
C VAL A 123 5.19 -12.83 -3.49
N GLU A 124 6.43 -12.88 -3.00
CA GLU A 124 6.96 -13.97 -2.19
C GLU A 124 6.80 -13.66 -0.69
N GLY A 125 6.98 -14.66 0.18
CA GLY A 125 6.88 -14.51 1.62
C GLY A 125 5.43 -14.39 2.11
N VAL A 126 4.49 -15.04 1.41
CA VAL A 126 3.06 -14.94 1.69
C VAL A 126 2.68 -15.47 3.08
N GLU A 127 3.47 -16.36 3.66
CA GLU A 127 3.30 -16.86 5.03
C GLU A 127 3.36 -15.75 6.08
N LEU A 128 4.07 -14.66 5.80
CA LEU A 128 4.12 -13.48 6.66
C LEU A 128 2.82 -12.67 6.57
N ILE A 129 2.19 -12.66 5.40
CA ILE A 129 0.90 -11.99 5.16
C ILE A 129 -0.23 -12.77 5.82
N ASP A 130 -0.21 -14.11 5.73
CA ASP A 130 -1.22 -15.02 6.30
C ASP A 130 -1.35 -14.89 7.83
N ARG A 131 -0.32 -14.40 8.51
CA ARG A 131 -0.34 -14.18 9.97
C ARG A 131 -1.43 -13.20 10.43
N GLY A 132 -1.95 -12.36 9.56
CA GLY A 132 -2.99 -11.39 9.91
C GLY A 132 -4.01 -11.13 8.80
N HIS A 133 -3.81 -11.73 7.63
CA HIS A 133 -4.75 -11.68 6.51
C HIS A 133 -4.98 -13.11 6.02
N ASP A 134 -5.96 -13.80 6.64
CA ASP A 134 -6.34 -15.14 6.19
C ASP A 134 -6.86 -15.08 4.75
N LYS A 135 -6.19 -15.81 3.86
CA LYS A 135 -6.54 -15.90 2.43
C LYS A 135 -6.79 -14.52 1.79
N LEU A 136 -5.79 -13.65 1.87
CA LEU A 136 -5.87 -12.30 1.27
C LEU A 136 -6.26 -12.35 -0.21
N GLU A 137 -5.79 -13.36 -0.94
CA GLU A 137 -6.10 -13.59 -2.34
C GLU A 137 -7.60 -13.78 -2.58
N ASP A 138 -8.30 -14.54 -1.74
CA ASP A 138 -9.75 -14.78 -1.86
C ASP A 138 -10.53 -13.48 -1.66
N THR A 139 -10.11 -12.67 -0.68
CA THR A 139 -10.71 -11.35 -0.42
C THR A 139 -10.52 -10.41 -1.60
N LEU A 140 -9.31 -10.36 -2.15
CA LEU A 140 -9.00 -9.48 -3.29
C LEU A 140 -9.67 -9.96 -4.58
N LEU A 141 -9.80 -11.27 -4.80
CA LEU A 141 -10.58 -11.85 -5.89
C LEU A 141 -12.06 -11.47 -5.78
N ALA A 142 -12.66 -11.57 -4.60
CA ALA A 142 -14.06 -11.18 -4.37
C ALA A 142 -14.31 -9.69 -4.64
N LEU A 143 -13.29 -8.85 -4.49
CA LEU A 143 -13.32 -7.42 -4.83
C LEU A 143 -13.03 -7.15 -6.31
N GLY A 144 -12.84 -8.19 -7.14
CA GLY A 144 -12.58 -8.07 -8.58
C GLY A 144 -11.10 -7.94 -8.96
N GLY A 145 -10.19 -8.16 -8.03
CA GLY A 145 -8.75 -8.21 -8.31
C GLY A 145 -8.35 -9.46 -9.09
N SER A 146 -7.33 -9.36 -9.93
CA SER A 146 -6.74 -10.52 -10.61
C SER A 146 -5.52 -11.01 -9.82
N ILE A 147 -5.70 -12.01 -8.99
CA ILE A 147 -4.68 -12.55 -8.11
C ILE A 147 -4.88 -14.06 -7.94
N ARG A 148 -3.80 -14.79 -7.78
CA ARG A 148 -3.84 -16.22 -7.45
C ARG A 148 -2.68 -16.59 -6.55
N ARG A 149 -2.88 -17.57 -5.70
CA ARG A 149 -1.79 -18.21 -4.97
C ARG A 149 -1.17 -19.29 -5.84
N ILE A 150 0.14 -19.35 -5.87
CA ILE A 150 0.90 -20.44 -6.48
C ILE A 150 1.69 -21.16 -5.38
N THR A 151 1.73 -22.46 -5.44
CA THR A 151 2.58 -23.31 -4.60
C THR A 151 3.68 -23.84 -5.51
N GLU A 152 4.94 -23.64 -5.14
CA GLU A 152 6.03 -24.34 -5.83
C GLU A 152 5.88 -25.85 -5.52
N GLU A 153 5.57 -26.65 -6.53
CA GLU A 153 5.72 -28.09 -6.41
C GLU A 153 7.20 -28.40 -6.23
N GLN A 154 7.54 -29.08 -5.15
CA GLN A 154 8.89 -29.57 -4.84
C GLN A 154 9.33 -30.66 -5.80
#